data_dfe546bf170083a7549a02ec5bf65483
#
_entry.id   dfe546bf170083a7549a02ec5bf65483
#
_cell.length_a   1.000
_cell.length_b   1.000
_cell.length_c   1.000
_cell.angle_alpha   90.00
_cell.angle_beta   90.00
_cell.angle_gamma   90.00
#
_symmetry.space_group_name_H-M   'P 1'
#
loop_
_entity.id
_entity.type
_entity.pdbx_description
1 polymer ?
#
loop_
_entity_poly.entity_id
_entity_poly.type
_entity_poly.pdbx_seq_one_letter_code
_entity_poly.pdbx_strand_id
1 'polypeptide(L)'
;MLFRSRSVQGPAGTRATVQTAQRKATPSRQALAEAQPRLRFDDAAPAFELPPLSLLSPPEPAGQQQLSSASLQENARMLESVLDDYGVKGEIVSVRPGPVVTMYELEPAPGLKASRVIGLSDDIARSMSALSARVSTVPGRTVIGIELPNVWREKVVLREILSARDFGDSQMRLPLALGKDIGGDPVIANLAKMPHLLIAGTTGSGKSVAINTMILSLLYKLSPEECRLIMIDPKKAVVALKWVVGEMEERYRKMSKMGVRNIEGYNGRVREALAKNEMFKRTIQTGFDEDTGEPVFETEEQTPVTIPYIVVVVDEMADLMMVAGKEIEACIQRLAQMARASGIHLIMATQRPSVDVITGTIKANFPTRISFQVTSKIDSRTILGEQGAEQLLGMGDMLYMAGGGRISRIHGPFVSDEEVEEIVNHLKSYGPPTYMSGVVEGPDEDREADIDAVLGIGGDGADDTLYDQAVAVVAKDRKCSTSYIQRKLGIGYNKAAKLVEQMEEQGVVTRANHVGKREILVEER
;
A
#
# COMPACT_ATOMS: atom_id res chain seq x y z
N MET A 1 39.90 -25.39 -69.71
CA MET A 1 40.06 -25.08 -68.29
C MET A 1 38.85 -24.23 -67.85
N LEU A 2 37.92 -24.88 -67.13
CA LEU A 2 36.67 -24.24 -66.68
C LEU A 2 36.88 -23.74 -65.25
N PHE A 3 36.84 -22.42 -65.05
CA PHE A 3 36.82 -21.81 -63.73
C PHE A 3 35.39 -21.89 -63.17
N ARG A 4 35.20 -22.72 -62.14
CA ARG A 4 34.01 -22.72 -61.30
C ARG A 4 34.15 -21.59 -60.28
N SER A 5 33.29 -20.57 -60.40
CA SER A 5 33.06 -19.59 -59.35
C SER A 5 32.36 -20.24 -58.17
N ARG A 6 33.03 -20.33 -57.00
CA ARG A 6 32.41 -20.65 -55.72
C ARG A 6 31.70 -19.38 -55.23
N SER A 7 30.39 -19.43 -55.20
CA SER A 7 29.58 -18.50 -54.43
C SER A 7 29.84 -18.74 -52.94
N VAL A 8 30.44 -17.75 -52.28
CA VAL A 8 30.51 -17.68 -50.81
C VAL A 8 29.13 -17.32 -50.31
N GLN A 9 28.39 -18.33 -49.82
CA GLN A 9 27.22 -18.06 -48.98
C GLN A 9 27.72 -17.50 -47.65
N GLY A 10 27.42 -16.21 -47.36
CA GLY A 10 27.58 -15.63 -46.04
C GLY A 10 26.70 -16.39 -45.01
N PRO A 11 27.05 -16.35 -43.72
CA PRO A 11 26.28 -17.02 -42.69
C PRO A 11 24.85 -16.48 -42.70
N ALA A 12 23.88 -17.42 -42.83
CA ALA A 12 22.47 -17.09 -42.67
C ALA A 12 22.26 -16.57 -41.26
N GLY A 13 22.06 -15.24 -41.13
CA GLY A 13 21.75 -14.62 -39.86
C GLY A 13 20.57 -15.34 -39.21
N THR A 14 20.74 -15.72 -37.97
CA THR A 14 19.70 -16.37 -37.15
C THR A 14 18.52 -15.43 -37.08
N ARG A 15 17.38 -15.81 -37.64
CA ARG A 15 16.16 -14.98 -37.60
C ARG A 15 15.68 -14.95 -36.15
N ALA A 16 15.51 -13.75 -35.57
CA ALA A 16 14.90 -13.56 -34.25
C ALA A 16 13.54 -14.28 -34.18
N THR A 17 13.34 -15.06 -33.12
CA THR A 17 12.07 -15.77 -32.90
C THR A 17 11.03 -14.77 -32.41
N VAL A 18 10.04 -14.44 -33.25
CA VAL A 18 8.90 -13.63 -32.85
C VAL A 18 7.93 -14.52 -32.07
N GLN A 19 7.70 -14.22 -30.79
CA GLN A 19 6.72 -14.93 -29.99
C GLN A 19 5.31 -14.48 -30.36
N THR A 20 4.34 -15.37 -30.30
CA THR A 20 2.95 -15.08 -30.62
C THR A 20 2.39 -14.09 -29.58
N ALA A 21 1.69 -13.06 -30.04
CA ALA A 21 1.01 -12.12 -29.16
C ALA A 21 -0.10 -12.81 -28.35
N GLN A 22 -0.28 -12.32 -27.16
CA GLN A 22 -1.29 -12.53 -26.13
C GLN A 22 -2.33 -13.64 -26.28
N ARG A 23 -2.45 -14.44 -25.21
CA ARG A 23 -3.68 -15.17 -24.90
C ARG A 23 -4.65 -14.22 -24.21
N LYS A 24 -5.90 -14.13 -24.70
CA LYS A 24 -6.98 -13.44 -23.95
C LYS A 24 -7.10 -14.10 -22.56
N ALA A 25 -7.17 -13.29 -21.52
CA ALA A 25 -7.38 -13.77 -20.16
C ALA A 25 -8.68 -14.59 -20.09
N THR A 26 -8.63 -15.72 -19.38
CA THR A 26 -9.81 -16.56 -19.17
C THR A 26 -10.78 -15.85 -18.24
N PRO A 27 -12.07 -15.69 -18.59
CA PRO A 27 -13.04 -15.00 -17.76
C PRO A 27 -13.30 -15.77 -16.44
N SER A 28 -13.57 -15.01 -15.37
CA SER A 28 -13.93 -15.53 -14.05
C SER A 28 -15.36 -16.08 -14.04
N ARG A 29 -15.71 -16.87 -13.02
CA ARG A 29 -17.07 -17.37 -12.81
C ARG A 29 -18.07 -16.24 -12.64
N GLN A 30 -17.69 -15.15 -11.95
CA GLN A 30 -18.53 -13.96 -11.78
C GLN A 30 -18.81 -13.30 -13.15
N ALA A 31 -17.78 -13.06 -13.95
CA ALA A 31 -17.93 -12.48 -15.28
C ALA A 31 -18.82 -13.33 -16.21
N LEU A 32 -18.72 -14.66 -16.13
CA LEU A 32 -19.58 -15.58 -16.86
C LEU A 32 -21.03 -15.55 -16.36
N ALA A 33 -21.23 -15.44 -15.04
CA ALA A 33 -22.56 -15.37 -14.43
C ALA A 33 -23.27 -14.04 -14.77
N GLU A 34 -22.53 -12.92 -14.78
CA GLU A 34 -23.08 -11.60 -15.17
C GLU A 34 -23.37 -11.49 -16.67
N ALA A 35 -22.68 -12.25 -17.53
CA ALA A 35 -22.95 -12.32 -18.96
C ALA A 35 -24.27 -13.05 -19.30
N GLN A 36 -24.83 -13.82 -18.33
CA GLN A 36 -26.10 -14.52 -18.51
C GLN A 36 -27.22 -13.70 -17.85
N PRO A 37 -28.27 -13.29 -18.61
CA PRO A 37 -29.40 -12.55 -18.01
C PRO A 37 -30.09 -13.40 -16.96
N ARG A 38 -30.11 -12.94 -15.71
CA ARG A 38 -30.87 -13.52 -14.61
C ARG A 38 -32.21 -12.81 -14.49
N LEU A 39 -33.31 -13.57 -14.54
CA LEU A 39 -34.62 -13.07 -14.13
C LEU A 39 -34.65 -13.06 -12.60
N ARG A 40 -34.79 -11.87 -12.01
CA ARG A 40 -35.00 -11.71 -10.56
C ARG A 40 -36.50 -11.80 -10.28
N PHE A 41 -36.88 -12.68 -9.38
CA PHE A 41 -38.28 -12.90 -8.94
C PHE A 41 -38.50 -12.57 -7.46
N ASP A 42 -37.47 -12.03 -6.76
CA ASP A 42 -37.58 -11.76 -5.32
C ASP A 42 -37.81 -10.27 -5.05
N ASP A 43 -38.93 -9.97 -4.34
CA ASP A 43 -39.31 -8.66 -3.80
C ASP A 43 -38.67 -8.37 -2.42
N ALA A 44 -37.65 -9.12 -2.01
CA ALA A 44 -36.94 -8.87 -0.76
C ALA A 44 -36.08 -7.59 -0.87
N ALA A 45 -36.02 -6.80 0.21
CA ALA A 45 -35.14 -5.64 0.28
C ALA A 45 -33.71 -6.05 -0.13
N PRO A 46 -33.06 -5.30 -1.03
CA PRO A 46 -31.78 -5.72 -1.61
C PRO A 46 -30.74 -5.84 -0.49
N ALA A 47 -30.31 -7.07 -0.23
CA ALA A 47 -29.08 -7.30 0.54
C ALA A 47 -27.92 -6.64 -0.23
N PHE A 48 -26.89 -6.16 0.47
CA PHE A 48 -25.72 -5.56 -0.17
C PHE A 48 -25.14 -6.52 -1.23
N GLU A 49 -25.05 -6.04 -2.46
CA GLU A 49 -24.40 -6.74 -3.57
C GLU A 49 -23.19 -5.95 -4.05
N LEU A 50 -22.15 -6.68 -4.45
CA LEU A 50 -20.96 -6.05 -5.04
C LEU A 50 -21.32 -5.34 -6.36
N PRO A 51 -20.62 -4.26 -6.73
CA PRO A 51 -20.89 -3.56 -7.97
C PRO A 51 -20.76 -4.51 -9.18
N PRO A 52 -21.71 -4.48 -10.13
CA PRO A 52 -21.64 -5.30 -11.32
C PRO A 52 -20.55 -4.78 -12.28
N LEU A 53 -19.88 -5.70 -12.98
CA LEU A 53 -18.85 -5.36 -13.97
C LEU A 53 -19.40 -4.54 -15.16
N SER A 54 -20.73 -4.52 -15.37
CA SER A 54 -21.38 -3.74 -16.40
C SER A 54 -21.26 -2.22 -16.23
N LEU A 55 -20.97 -1.74 -15.02
CA LEU A 55 -20.69 -0.32 -14.73
C LEU A 55 -19.34 0.15 -15.29
N LEU A 56 -18.49 -0.78 -15.71
CA LEU A 56 -17.19 -0.49 -16.28
C LEU A 56 -17.21 -0.69 -17.80
N SER A 57 -16.50 0.15 -18.52
CA SER A 57 -16.37 0.08 -19.97
C SER A 57 -15.72 -1.22 -20.43
N PRO A 58 -16.27 -1.88 -21.47
CA PRO A 58 -15.65 -3.07 -22.03
C PRO A 58 -14.31 -2.72 -22.70
N PRO A 59 -13.37 -3.67 -22.79
CA PRO A 59 -12.16 -3.48 -23.56
C PRO A 59 -12.51 -3.23 -25.02
N GLU A 60 -11.80 -2.30 -25.65
CA GLU A 60 -11.93 -2.09 -27.08
C GLU A 60 -11.55 -3.39 -27.82
N PRO A 61 -12.31 -3.77 -28.87
CA PRO A 61 -11.93 -4.93 -29.65
C PRO A 61 -10.52 -4.70 -30.21
N ALA A 62 -9.62 -5.65 -29.94
CA ALA A 62 -8.23 -5.59 -30.41
C ALA A 62 -8.26 -5.34 -31.93
N GLY A 63 -8.00 -4.08 -32.32
CA GLY A 63 -8.04 -3.66 -33.71
C GLY A 63 -6.98 -4.41 -34.52
N GLN A 64 -7.17 -4.51 -35.81
CA GLN A 64 -6.28 -5.16 -36.79
C GLN A 64 -4.88 -4.50 -36.92
N GLN A 65 -4.45 -3.70 -35.93
CA GLN A 65 -3.24 -2.88 -35.97
C GLN A 65 -2.06 -3.51 -35.20
N GLN A 66 -2.11 -4.79 -34.92
CA GLN A 66 -0.92 -5.48 -34.40
C GLN A 66 0.21 -5.42 -35.43
N LEU A 67 1.39 -5.00 -35.01
CA LEU A 67 2.59 -5.03 -35.83
C LEU A 67 2.76 -6.40 -36.47
N SER A 68 2.90 -6.43 -37.80
CA SER A 68 3.13 -7.70 -38.49
C SER A 68 4.44 -8.33 -38.01
N SER A 69 4.52 -9.65 -38.04
CA SER A 69 5.76 -10.37 -37.72
C SER A 69 6.95 -9.87 -38.56
N ALA A 70 6.68 -9.45 -39.80
CA ALA A 70 7.70 -8.88 -40.69
C ALA A 70 8.23 -7.52 -40.17
N SER A 71 7.32 -6.63 -39.74
CA SER A 71 7.70 -5.31 -39.16
C SER A 71 8.47 -5.47 -37.85
N LEU A 72 8.10 -6.45 -37.02
CA LEU A 72 8.83 -6.74 -35.77
C LEU A 72 10.24 -7.24 -36.04
N GLN A 73 10.43 -8.08 -37.06
CA GLN A 73 11.75 -8.56 -37.48
C GLN A 73 12.59 -7.44 -38.10
N GLU A 74 11.98 -6.52 -38.84
CA GLU A 74 12.67 -5.36 -39.40
C GLU A 74 13.16 -4.41 -38.29
N ASN A 75 12.30 -4.10 -37.31
CA ASN A 75 12.67 -3.34 -36.14
C ASN A 75 13.79 -4.02 -35.33
N ALA A 76 13.79 -5.34 -35.22
CA ALA A 76 14.88 -6.08 -34.56
C ALA A 76 16.22 -5.89 -35.28
N ARG A 77 16.23 -5.97 -36.62
CA ARG A 77 17.45 -5.75 -37.41
C ARG A 77 17.93 -4.31 -37.33
N MET A 78 17.01 -3.35 -37.35
CA MET A 78 17.35 -1.92 -37.17
C MET A 78 17.98 -1.71 -35.80
N LEU A 79 17.42 -2.29 -34.74
CA LEU A 79 17.95 -2.20 -33.39
C LEU A 79 19.35 -2.85 -33.29
N GLU A 80 19.57 -4.01 -33.93
CA GLU A 80 20.91 -4.63 -33.99
C GLU A 80 21.92 -3.72 -34.66
N SER A 81 21.56 -3.09 -35.79
CA SER A 81 22.44 -2.11 -36.48
C SER A 81 22.76 -0.91 -35.60
N VAL A 82 21.76 -0.34 -34.91
CA VAL A 82 21.95 0.76 -33.96
C VAL A 82 22.88 0.36 -32.81
N LEU A 83 22.71 -0.84 -32.26
CA LEU A 83 23.59 -1.34 -31.19
C LEU A 83 25.03 -1.53 -31.66
N ASP A 84 25.22 -2.03 -32.89
CA ASP A 84 26.56 -2.22 -33.47
C ASP A 84 27.25 -0.88 -33.73
N ASP A 85 26.52 0.15 -34.17
CA ASP A 85 27.04 1.53 -34.34
C ASP A 85 27.57 2.10 -33.00
N TYR A 86 26.96 1.75 -31.87
CA TYR A 86 27.44 2.10 -30.52
C TYR A 86 28.48 1.12 -29.96
N GLY A 87 28.93 0.17 -30.77
CA GLY A 87 29.90 -0.85 -30.37
C GLY A 87 29.38 -1.86 -29.36
N VAL A 88 28.08 -2.10 -29.36
CA VAL A 88 27.40 -3.14 -28.59
C VAL A 88 27.20 -4.33 -29.51
N LYS A 89 28.04 -5.37 -29.38
CA LYS A 89 27.94 -6.59 -30.17
C LYS A 89 27.02 -7.61 -29.50
N GLY A 90 26.13 -8.20 -30.27
CA GLY A 90 25.18 -9.22 -29.83
C GLY A 90 24.10 -9.46 -30.89
N GLU A 91 23.22 -10.39 -30.66
CA GLU A 91 22.11 -10.76 -31.55
C GLU A 91 20.78 -10.66 -30.81
N ILE A 92 19.73 -10.20 -31.49
CA ILE A 92 18.37 -10.23 -30.93
C ILE A 92 17.79 -11.62 -31.16
N VAL A 93 17.73 -12.40 -30.08
CA VAL A 93 17.28 -13.82 -30.13
C VAL A 93 15.77 -13.97 -30.05
N SER A 94 15.07 -13.00 -29.44
CA SER A 94 13.62 -13.08 -29.24
C SER A 94 12.99 -11.68 -29.28
N VAL A 95 11.79 -11.61 -29.87
CA VAL A 95 10.94 -10.41 -29.87
C VAL A 95 9.61 -10.77 -29.25
N ARG A 96 9.23 -10.05 -28.20
CA ARG A 96 7.96 -10.23 -27.47
C ARG A 96 7.10 -8.98 -27.62
N PRO A 97 6.12 -9.02 -28.53
CA PRO A 97 5.18 -7.92 -28.66
C PRO A 97 4.24 -7.92 -27.44
N GLY A 98 4.03 -6.74 -26.85
CA GLY A 98 3.08 -6.52 -25.77
C GLY A 98 2.03 -5.47 -26.13
N PRO A 99 1.09 -5.17 -25.21
CA PRO A 99 0.00 -4.22 -25.46
C PRO A 99 0.48 -2.77 -25.62
N VAL A 100 1.54 -2.39 -24.93
CA VAL A 100 2.05 -1.02 -24.86
C VAL A 100 3.48 -0.91 -25.37
N VAL A 101 4.32 -1.89 -25.04
CA VAL A 101 5.72 -1.96 -25.45
C VAL A 101 6.04 -3.31 -26.06
N THR A 102 7.05 -3.33 -26.92
CA THR A 102 7.65 -4.57 -27.45
C THR A 102 9.00 -4.75 -26.79
N MET A 103 9.26 -5.94 -26.24
CA MET A 103 10.54 -6.31 -25.65
C MET A 103 11.39 -7.08 -26.65
N TYR A 104 12.61 -6.59 -26.90
CA TYR A 104 13.64 -7.22 -27.70
C TYR A 104 14.70 -7.82 -26.76
N GLU A 105 14.94 -9.12 -26.84
CA GLU A 105 15.92 -9.82 -26.01
C GLU A 105 17.25 -9.91 -26.74
N LEU A 106 18.21 -9.11 -26.32
CA LEU A 106 19.59 -9.09 -26.84
C LEU A 106 20.42 -10.13 -26.10
N GLU A 107 21.00 -11.07 -26.82
CA GLU A 107 22.09 -11.92 -26.32
C GLU A 107 23.43 -11.21 -26.57
N PRO A 108 24.07 -10.68 -25.51
CA PRO A 108 25.29 -9.90 -25.66
C PRO A 108 26.48 -10.80 -25.98
N ALA A 109 27.43 -10.30 -26.78
CA ALA A 109 28.70 -10.98 -26.98
C ALA A 109 29.47 -11.15 -25.66
N PRO A 110 30.27 -12.22 -25.51
CA PRO A 110 31.04 -12.47 -24.30
C PRO A 110 31.90 -11.26 -23.89
N GLY A 111 31.84 -10.89 -22.61
CA GLY A 111 32.60 -9.77 -22.04
C GLY A 111 31.87 -8.42 -22.09
N LEU A 112 30.71 -8.31 -22.71
CA LEU A 112 29.90 -7.08 -22.70
C LEU A 112 29.19 -6.92 -21.34
N LYS A 113 29.36 -5.77 -20.69
CA LYS A 113 28.68 -5.44 -19.43
C LYS A 113 27.29 -4.88 -19.71
N ALA A 114 26.27 -5.42 -19.06
CA ALA A 114 24.89 -4.91 -19.17
C ALA A 114 24.76 -3.42 -18.86
N SER A 115 25.55 -2.91 -17.90
CA SER A 115 25.55 -1.48 -17.53
C SER A 115 25.94 -0.55 -18.71
N ARG A 116 26.73 -1.03 -19.68
CA ARG A 116 27.06 -0.28 -20.89
C ARG A 116 25.82 -0.11 -21.78
N VAL A 117 25.06 -1.16 -21.97
CA VAL A 117 23.83 -1.13 -22.80
C VAL A 117 22.76 -0.29 -22.10
N ILE A 118 22.60 -0.44 -20.77
CA ILE A 118 21.67 0.35 -19.96
C ILE A 118 21.98 1.85 -20.06
N GLY A 119 23.27 2.21 -20.11
CA GLY A 119 23.69 3.60 -20.27
C GLY A 119 23.36 4.23 -21.63
N LEU A 120 23.08 3.41 -22.65
CA LEU A 120 22.75 3.84 -24.02
C LEU A 120 21.24 3.99 -24.27
N SER A 121 20.40 3.86 -23.28
CA SER A 121 18.93 3.89 -23.42
C SER A 121 18.43 5.12 -24.18
N ASP A 122 18.94 6.31 -23.86
CA ASP A 122 18.54 7.57 -24.49
C ASP A 122 19.02 7.66 -25.95
N ASP A 123 20.22 7.12 -26.23
CA ASP A 123 20.78 7.05 -27.58
C ASP A 123 20.04 6.05 -28.46
N ILE A 124 19.70 4.89 -27.90
CA ILE A 124 18.86 3.87 -28.57
C ILE A 124 17.50 4.46 -28.90
N ALA A 125 16.84 5.13 -27.94
CA ALA A 125 15.54 5.78 -28.18
C ALA A 125 15.60 6.76 -29.35
N ARG A 126 16.62 7.64 -29.34
CA ARG A 126 16.84 8.62 -30.40
C ARG A 126 17.06 7.95 -31.77
N SER A 127 17.94 6.94 -31.84
CA SER A 127 18.27 6.27 -33.11
C SER A 127 17.13 5.43 -33.66
N MET A 128 16.30 4.87 -32.78
CA MET A 128 15.09 4.14 -33.15
C MET A 128 13.86 5.05 -33.36
N SER A 129 14.00 6.38 -33.24
CA SER A 129 12.89 7.33 -33.30
C SER A 129 11.75 7.00 -32.32
N ALA A 130 12.08 6.42 -31.17
CA ALA A 130 11.15 6.04 -30.12
C ALA A 130 11.06 7.15 -29.05
N LEU A 131 9.90 7.25 -28.37
CA LEU A 131 9.69 8.20 -27.28
C LEU A 131 10.64 7.95 -26.10
N SER A 132 10.91 6.70 -25.81
CA SER A 132 11.87 6.27 -24.79
C SER A 132 12.34 4.84 -25.10
N ALA A 133 13.44 4.43 -24.50
CA ALA A 133 13.85 3.04 -24.50
C ALA A 133 14.23 2.65 -23.07
N ARG A 134 13.72 1.54 -22.58
CA ARG A 134 14.12 1.00 -21.29
C ARG A 134 14.95 -0.25 -21.49
N VAL A 135 16.15 -0.24 -20.89
CA VAL A 135 17.07 -1.37 -20.97
C VAL A 135 17.23 -1.98 -19.59
N SER A 136 16.99 -3.29 -19.47
CA SER A 136 17.07 -3.99 -18.19
C SER A 136 17.61 -5.41 -18.38
N THR A 137 18.17 -5.99 -17.31
CA THR A 137 18.54 -7.40 -17.30
C THR A 137 17.31 -8.28 -17.09
N VAL A 138 17.21 -9.36 -17.85
CA VAL A 138 16.11 -10.33 -17.70
C VAL A 138 16.52 -11.38 -16.66
N PRO A 139 15.84 -11.45 -15.51
CA PRO A 139 16.22 -12.34 -14.43
C PRO A 139 16.15 -13.82 -14.83
N GLY A 140 17.20 -14.58 -14.49
CA GLY A 140 17.30 -16.02 -14.81
C GLY A 140 17.65 -16.33 -16.25
N ARG A 141 17.99 -15.31 -17.07
CA ARG A 141 18.43 -15.45 -18.46
C ARG A 141 19.71 -14.66 -18.71
N THR A 142 20.46 -15.03 -19.71
CA THR A 142 21.71 -14.38 -20.12
C THR A 142 21.48 -13.16 -21.03
N VAL A 143 20.21 -12.82 -21.32
CA VAL A 143 19.83 -11.77 -22.25
C VAL A 143 19.58 -10.43 -21.54
N ILE A 144 19.73 -9.37 -22.30
CA ILE A 144 19.37 -8.00 -21.92
C ILE A 144 18.07 -7.65 -22.63
N GLY A 145 17.04 -7.23 -21.88
CA GLY A 145 15.78 -6.78 -22.42
C GLY A 145 15.85 -5.30 -22.82
N ILE A 146 15.46 -5.00 -24.06
CA ILE A 146 15.32 -3.65 -24.58
C ILE A 146 13.84 -3.46 -24.92
N GLU A 147 13.19 -2.57 -24.18
CA GLU A 147 11.76 -2.30 -24.30
C GLU A 147 11.56 -1.03 -25.12
N LEU A 148 10.88 -1.14 -26.24
CA LEU A 148 10.53 0.01 -27.10
C LEU A 148 9.01 0.18 -27.12
N PRO A 149 8.50 1.42 -27.02
CA PRO A 149 7.06 1.69 -27.08
C PRO A 149 6.49 1.37 -28.47
N ASN A 150 5.32 0.77 -28.45
CA ASN A 150 4.57 0.53 -29.69
C ASN A 150 4.07 1.85 -30.28
N VAL A 151 3.96 1.93 -31.60
CA VAL A 151 3.35 3.08 -32.29
C VAL A 151 1.87 3.19 -31.87
N TRP A 152 1.16 2.08 -31.85
CA TRP A 152 -0.19 1.94 -31.32
C TRP A 152 -0.16 1.22 -29.99
N ARG A 153 -0.64 1.89 -28.94
CA ARG A 153 -0.63 1.38 -27.57
C ARG A 153 -2.06 1.07 -27.16
N GLU A 154 -2.27 -0.14 -26.68
CA GLU A 154 -3.56 -0.58 -26.16
C GLU A 154 -3.88 0.15 -24.85
N LYS A 155 -5.12 0.61 -24.71
CA LYS A 155 -5.63 1.13 -23.45
C LYS A 155 -6.06 -0.04 -22.58
N VAL A 156 -5.32 -0.33 -21.52
CA VAL A 156 -5.71 -1.33 -20.53
C VAL A 156 -6.89 -0.80 -19.74
N VAL A 157 -8.03 -1.48 -19.75
CA VAL A 157 -9.22 -1.07 -18.99
C VAL A 157 -9.41 -1.91 -17.73
N LEU A 158 -9.92 -1.30 -16.65
CA LEU A 158 -10.07 -1.97 -15.36
C LEU A 158 -10.97 -3.21 -15.46
N ARG A 159 -12.07 -3.13 -16.21
CA ARG A 159 -13.00 -4.25 -16.43
C ARG A 159 -12.32 -5.52 -16.90
N GLU A 160 -11.33 -5.41 -17.79
CA GLU A 160 -10.63 -6.57 -18.32
C GLU A 160 -9.88 -7.33 -17.21
N ILE A 161 -9.21 -6.59 -16.32
CA ILE A 161 -8.45 -7.18 -15.22
C ILE A 161 -9.39 -7.79 -14.17
N LEU A 162 -10.47 -7.06 -13.80
CA LEU A 162 -11.44 -7.57 -12.83
C LEU A 162 -12.22 -8.79 -13.35
N SER A 163 -12.47 -8.85 -14.66
CA SER A 163 -13.15 -9.99 -15.31
C SER A 163 -12.26 -11.22 -15.45
N ALA A 164 -10.93 -11.07 -15.33
CA ALA A 164 -10.00 -12.17 -15.45
C ALA A 164 -10.15 -13.18 -14.31
N ARG A 165 -9.96 -14.47 -14.59
CA ARG A 165 -10.02 -15.56 -13.62
C ARG A 165 -9.07 -15.32 -12.44
N ASP A 166 -7.89 -14.78 -12.72
CA ASP A 166 -6.86 -14.53 -11.72
C ASP A 166 -7.30 -13.52 -10.65
N PHE A 167 -8.22 -12.61 -10.98
CA PHE A 167 -8.84 -11.70 -10.03
C PHE A 167 -10.16 -12.28 -9.47
N GLY A 168 -11.12 -12.58 -10.33
CA GLY A 168 -12.48 -12.94 -9.91
C GLY A 168 -12.56 -14.21 -9.08
N ASP A 169 -11.81 -15.27 -9.46
CA ASP A 169 -11.77 -16.55 -8.74
C ASP A 169 -10.66 -16.59 -7.68
N SER A 170 -9.93 -15.49 -7.47
CA SER A 170 -8.84 -15.39 -6.51
C SER A 170 -9.32 -15.55 -5.07
N GLN A 171 -8.53 -16.26 -4.26
CA GLN A 171 -8.71 -16.38 -2.80
C GLN A 171 -7.89 -15.33 -2.01
N MET A 172 -7.35 -14.33 -2.69
CA MET A 172 -6.63 -13.23 -2.03
C MET A 172 -7.56 -12.43 -1.14
N ARG A 173 -7.08 -12.03 0.04
CA ARG A 173 -7.89 -11.28 1.01
C ARG A 173 -8.13 -9.83 0.58
N LEU A 174 -7.08 -9.17 0.08
CA LEU A 174 -7.12 -7.78 -0.40
C LEU A 174 -6.48 -7.72 -1.78
N PRO A 175 -7.16 -8.20 -2.85
CA PRO A 175 -6.60 -8.19 -4.19
C PRO A 175 -6.62 -6.79 -4.78
N LEU A 176 -5.50 -6.38 -5.38
CA LEU A 176 -5.34 -5.14 -6.13
C LEU A 176 -5.08 -5.48 -7.59
N ALA A 177 -5.90 -5.00 -8.50
CA ALA A 177 -5.71 -5.10 -9.93
C ALA A 177 -4.66 -4.07 -10.37
N LEU A 178 -3.40 -4.49 -10.53
CA LEU A 178 -2.32 -3.58 -10.90
C LEU A 178 -2.27 -3.28 -12.40
N GLY A 179 -2.74 -4.18 -13.26
CA GLY A 179 -2.76 -4.00 -14.71
C GLY A 179 -2.28 -5.21 -15.48
N LYS A 180 -1.59 -4.97 -16.60
CA LYS A 180 -0.97 -6.00 -17.43
C LYS A 180 0.56 -5.89 -17.38
N ASP A 181 1.23 -7.01 -17.41
CA ASP A 181 2.68 -7.05 -17.60
C ASP A 181 3.07 -6.74 -19.06
N ILE A 182 4.37 -6.75 -19.36
CA ILE A 182 4.87 -6.53 -20.73
C ILE A 182 4.30 -7.54 -21.73
N GLY A 183 4.03 -8.77 -21.29
CA GLY A 183 3.45 -9.83 -22.13
C GLY A 183 1.94 -9.70 -22.31
N GLY A 184 1.29 -8.85 -21.52
CA GLY A 184 -0.16 -8.64 -21.52
C GLY A 184 -0.94 -9.52 -20.55
N ASP A 185 -0.25 -10.27 -19.71
CA ASP A 185 -0.89 -11.07 -18.69
C ASP A 185 -1.36 -10.18 -17.51
N PRO A 186 -2.53 -10.44 -16.90
CA PRO A 186 -3.04 -9.67 -15.79
C PRO A 186 -2.16 -9.83 -14.55
N VAL A 187 -1.81 -8.71 -13.92
CA VAL A 187 -1.00 -8.66 -12.68
C VAL A 187 -1.90 -8.25 -11.52
N ILE A 188 -2.05 -9.15 -10.56
CA ILE A 188 -2.83 -8.94 -9.35
C ILE A 188 -1.92 -9.10 -8.13
N ALA A 189 -1.96 -8.12 -7.27
CA ALA A 189 -1.20 -8.12 -6.03
C ALA A 189 -2.12 -8.31 -4.82
N ASN A 190 -1.62 -8.93 -3.76
CA ASN A 190 -2.35 -9.13 -2.52
C ASN A 190 -1.83 -8.18 -1.43
N LEU A 191 -2.58 -7.11 -1.14
CA LEU A 191 -2.19 -6.13 -0.12
C LEU A 191 -2.03 -6.75 1.27
N ALA A 192 -2.79 -7.79 1.61
CA ALA A 192 -2.65 -8.49 2.89
C ALA A 192 -1.30 -9.22 3.04
N LYS A 193 -0.66 -9.62 1.92
CA LYS A 193 0.69 -10.19 1.93
C LYS A 193 1.79 -9.14 1.80
N MET A 194 1.49 -8.02 1.16
CA MET A 194 2.31 -6.82 1.15
C MET A 194 1.89 -5.99 2.35
N PRO A 195 2.70 -5.83 3.40
CA PRO A 195 2.18 -5.15 4.59
C PRO A 195 1.69 -3.75 4.27
N HIS A 196 2.44 -3.00 3.47
CA HIS A 196 2.14 -1.63 3.08
C HIS A 196 2.69 -1.35 1.70
N LEU A 197 2.08 -0.40 0.97
CA LEU A 197 2.40 -0.03 -0.40
C LEU A 197 2.76 1.46 -0.48
N LEU A 198 3.93 1.76 -1.03
CA LEU A 198 4.35 3.11 -1.37
C LEU A 198 4.20 3.35 -2.87
N ILE A 199 3.55 4.44 -3.24
CA ILE A 199 3.30 4.85 -4.63
C ILE A 199 3.91 6.23 -4.84
N ALA A 200 4.74 6.39 -5.88
CA ALA A 200 5.29 7.69 -6.22
C ALA A 200 5.26 7.94 -7.73
N GLY A 201 5.17 9.21 -8.13
CA GLY A 201 5.17 9.62 -9.53
C GLY A 201 4.73 11.06 -9.70
N THR A 202 5.12 11.69 -10.81
CA THR A 202 4.78 13.09 -11.10
C THR A 202 3.31 13.27 -11.47
N THR A 203 2.85 14.50 -11.45
CA THR A 203 1.51 14.87 -11.92
C THR A 203 1.31 14.42 -13.37
N GLY A 204 0.16 13.83 -13.69
CA GLY A 204 -0.15 13.31 -15.03
C GLY A 204 0.46 11.95 -15.36
N SER A 205 1.27 11.35 -14.47
CA SER A 205 1.86 10.02 -14.69
C SER A 205 0.85 8.86 -14.59
N GLY A 206 -0.36 9.11 -14.07
CA GLY A 206 -1.41 8.10 -13.85
C GLY A 206 -1.56 7.65 -12.39
N LYS A 207 -0.84 8.27 -11.44
CA LYS A 207 -0.88 7.93 -10.01
C LYS A 207 -2.30 7.93 -9.42
N SER A 208 -3.06 9.00 -9.61
CA SER A 208 -4.42 9.14 -9.03
C SER A 208 -5.40 8.13 -9.63
N VAL A 209 -5.33 7.89 -10.94
CA VAL A 209 -6.14 6.85 -11.59
C VAL A 209 -5.80 5.47 -11.01
N ALA A 210 -4.53 5.17 -10.79
CA ALA A 210 -4.14 3.90 -10.19
C ALA A 210 -4.60 3.74 -8.73
N ILE A 211 -4.63 4.80 -7.94
CA ILE A 211 -5.22 4.77 -6.59
C ILE A 211 -6.71 4.45 -6.68
N ASN A 212 -7.46 5.10 -7.59
CA ASN A 212 -8.85 4.79 -7.83
C ASN A 212 -9.06 3.33 -8.25
N THR A 213 -8.25 2.80 -9.18
CA THR A 213 -8.37 1.39 -9.61
C THR A 213 -8.05 0.41 -8.49
N MET A 214 -7.13 0.73 -7.58
CA MET A 214 -6.84 -0.08 -6.40
C MET A 214 -8.01 -0.07 -5.41
N ILE A 215 -8.60 1.10 -5.13
CA ILE A 215 -9.80 1.22 -4.28
C ILE A 215 -10.96 0.43 -4.90
N LEU A 216 -11.22 0.62 -6.19
CA LEU A 216 -12.26 -0.12 -6.91
C LEU A 216 -12.01 -1.63 -6.89
N SER A 217 -10.76 -2.07 -7.00
CA SER A 217 -10.43 -3.50 -6.87
C SER A 217 -10.91 -4.09 -5.55
N LEU A 218 -10.79 -3.34 -4.45
CA LEU A 218 -11.30 -3.77 -3.14
C LEU A 218 -12.82 -3.76 -3.10
N LEU A 219 -13.47 -2.71 -3.64
CA LEU A 219 -14.92 -2.56 -3.66
C LEU A 219 -15.63 -3.60 -4.55
N TYR A 220 -14.98 -4.06 -5.61
CA TYR A 220 -15.48 -5.14 -6.48
C TYR A 220 -15.28 -6.56 -5.91
N LYS A 221 -14.59 -6.68 -4.78
CA LYS A 221 -14.26 -7.99 -4.20
C LYS A 221 -14.76 -8.20 -2.78
N LEU A 222 -14.92 -7.13 -2.01
CA LEU A 222 -15.12 -7.19 -0.56
C LEU A 222 -16.33 -6.37 -0.13
N SER A 223 -17.13 -6.94 0.78
CA SER A 223 -18.21 -6.22 1.44
C SER A 223 -17.69 -5.25 2.52
N PRO A 224 -18.51 -4.28 2.98
CA PRO A 224 -18.16 -3.39 4.09
C PRO A 224 -17.88 -4.11 5.42
N GLU A 225 -18.39 -5.33 5.57
CA GLU A 225 -18.14 -6.19 6.74
C GLU A 225 -16.75 -6.86 6.67
N GLU A 226 -16.19 -7.00 5.46
CA GLU A 226 -14.88 -7.62 5.24
C GLU A 226 -13.76 -6.59 5.18
N CYS A 227 -14.02 -5.40 4.59
CA CYS A 227 -13.02 -4.35 4.42
C CYS A 227 -13.62 -2.97 4.59
N ARG A 228 -12.93 -2.12 5.35
CA ARG A 228 -13.26 -0.69 5.54
C ARG A 228 -12.13 0.18 5.03
N LEU A 229 -12.47 1.36 4.53
CA LEU A 229 -11.53 2.31 3.96
C LEU A 229 -11.43 3.55 4.84
N ILE A 230 -10.22 4.04 5.05
CA ILE A 230 -9.93 5.35 5.63
C ILE A 230 -9.14 6.12 4.59
N MET A 231 -9.75 7.16 4.02
CA MET A 231 -9.09 8.05 3.05
C MET A 231 -8.72 9.34 3.76
N ILE A 232 -7.43 9.66 3.76
CA ILE A 232 -6.87 10.75 4.55
C ILE A 232 -6.54 11.93 3.66
N ASP A 233 -7.21 13.06 3.94
CA ASP A 233 -6.83 14.39 3.47
C ASP A 233 -5.71 14.97 4.37
N PRO A 234 -4.71 15.67 3.81
CA PRO A 234 -3.58 16.20 4.57
C PRO A 234 -3.93 16.97 5.85
N LYS A 235 -5.03 17.71 5.87
CA LYS A 235 -5.38 18.60 6.98
C LYS A 235 -5.69 17.90 8.30
N LYS A 236 -6.15 16.65 8.29
CA LYS A 236 -6.53 15.86 9.48
C LYS A 236 -5.74 14.55 9.64
N ALA A 237 -4.64 14.44 8.97
CA ALA A 237 -3.90 13.19 8.85
C ALA A 237 -3.31 12.68 10.17
N VAL A 238 -2.75 13.57 10.99
CA VAL A 238 -2.16 13.18 12.29
C VAL A 238 -3.21 12.52 13.17
N VAL A 239 -4.36 13.17 13.31
CA VAL A 239 -5.50 12.69 14.11
C VAL A 239 -5.96 11.32 13.62
N ALA A 240 -6.16 11.16 12.30
CA ALA A 240 -6.60 9.90 11.72
C ALA A 240 -5.55 8.79 11.90
N LEU A 241 -4.26 9.09 11.72
CA LEU A 241 -3.19 8.09 11.91
C LEU A 241 -3.02 7.69 13.38
N LYS A 242 -3.12 8.63 14.33
CA LYS A 242 -3.15 8.32 15.78
C LYS A 242 -4.34 7.41 16.10
N TRP A 243 -5.53 7.70 15.56
CA TRP A 243 -6.70 6.83 15.73
C TRP A 243 -6.43 5.42 15.18
N VAL A 244 -5.80 5.30 14.00
CA VAL A 244 -5.44 3.99 13.41
C VAL A 244 -4.45 3.22 14.31
N VAL A 245 -3.50 3.92 14.95
CA VAL A 245 -2.60 3.30 15.94
C VAL A 245 -3.40 2.79 17.15
N GLY A 246 -4.33 3.57 17.67
CA GLY A 246 -5.20 3.16 18.77
C GLY A 246 -6.07 1.95 18.42
N GLU A 247 -6.67 1.94 17.23
CA GLU A 247 -7.45 0.80 16.72
C GLU A 247 -6.57 -0.45 16.59
N MET A 248 -5.35 -0.31 16.10
CA MET A 248 -4.38 -1.40 16.02
C MET A 248 -4.11 -2.03 17.40
N GLU A 249 -3.82 -1.21 18.41
CA GLU A 249 -3.57 -1.67 19.78
C GLU A 249 -4.80 -2.37 20.38
N GLU A 250 -6.00 -1.83 20.12
CA GLU A 250 -7.25 -2.45 20.58
C GLU A 250 -7.46 -3.82 19.92
N ARG A 251 -7.18 -3.96 18.64
CA ARG A 251 -7.23 -5.24 17.93
C ARG A 251 -6.25 -6.25 18.52
N TYR A 252 -5.03 -5.81 18.85
CA TYR A 252 -4.06 -6.66 19.54
C TYR A 252 -4.56 -7.13 20.91
N ARG A 253 -5.20 -6.25 21.69
CA ARG A 253 -5.83 -6.62 22.98
C ARG A 253 -6.92 -7.69 22.76
N LYS A 254 -7.79 -7.53 21.75
CA LYS A 254 -8.84 -8.51 21.40
C LYS A 254 -8.22 -9.85 20.96
N MET A 255 -7.22 -9.83 20.09
CA MET A 255 -6.54 -11.04 19.62
C MET A 255 -5.78 -11.74 20.76
N SER A 256 -5.13 -11.01 21.63
CA SER A 256 -4.43 -11.54 22.82
C SER A 256 -5.41 -12.22 23.77
N LYS A 257 -6.57 -11.60 24.05
CA LYS A 257 -7.62 -12.19 24.88
C LYS A 257 -8.10 -13.55 24.34
N MET A 258 -8.06 -13.74 23.03
CA MET A 258 -8.44 -15.00 22.38
C MET A 258 -7.25 -15.95 22.12
N GLY A 259 -6.04 -15.58 22.49
CA GLY A 259 -4.84 -16.38 22.25
C GLY A 259 -4.55 -16.64 20.79
N VAL A 260 -4.82 -15.67 19.91
CA VAL A 260 -4.53 -15.73 18.47
C VAL A 260 -3.50 -14.68 18.06
N ARG A 261 -2.75 -14.96 16.98
CA ARG A 261 -1.61 -14.11 16.57
C ARG A 261 -1.95 -13.13 15.44
N ASN A 262 -3.06 -13.32 14.76
CA ASN A 262 -3.47 -12.50 13.63
C ASN A 262 -4.98 -12.45 13.46
N ILE A 263 -5.45 -11.48 12.66
CA ILE A 263 -6.87 -11.26 12.36
C ILE A 263 -7.55 -12.48 11.72
N GLU A 264 -6.84 -13.26 10.91
CA GLU A 264 -7.40 -14.45 10.26
C GLU A 264 -7.74 -15.53 11.30
N GLY A 265 -6.84 -15.75 12.27
CA GLY A 265 -7.08 -16.65 13.39
C GLY A 265 -8.21 -16.17 14.27
N TYR A 266 -8.30 -14.85 14.52
CA TYR A 266 -9.41 -14.26 15.27
C TYR A 266 -10.74 -14.49 14.56
N ASN A 267 -10.86 -14.06 13.31
CA ASN A 267 -12.08 -14.21 12.51
C ASN A 267 -12.45 -15.68 12.25
N GLY A 268 -11.46 -16.57 12.20
CA GLY A 268 -11.69 -18.02 12.13
C GLY A 268 -12.42 -18.53 13.37
N ARG A 269 -11.91 -18.21 14.57
CA ARG A 269 -12.55 -18.59 15.84
C ARG A 269 -13.94 -17.97 16.02
N VAL A 270 -14.11 -16.71 15.62
CA VAL A 270 -15.41 -16.04 15.65
C VAL A 270 -16.43 -16.78 14.78
N ARG A 271 -16.05 -17.14 13.54
CA ARG A 271 -16.95 -17.90 12.65
C ARG A 271 -17.30 -19.28 13.19
N GLU A 272 -16.36 -19.96 13.81
CA GLU A 272 -16.62 -21.25 14.47
C GLU A 272 -17.59 -21.11 15.64
N ALA A 273 -17.42 -20.08 16.48
CA ALA A 273 -18.31 -19.79 17.59
C ALA A 273 -19.73 -19.42 17.11
N LEU A 274 -19.85 -18.59 16.09
CA LEU A 274 -21.14 -18.24 15.46
C LEU A 274 -21.84 -19.47 14.87
N ALA A 275 -21.08 -20.36 14.20
CA ALA A 275 -21.65 -21.60 13.64
C ALA A 275 -22.17 -22.56 14.71
N LYS A 276 -21.62 -22.49 15.93
CA LYS A 276 -22.05 -23.30 17.09
C LYS A 276 -23.01 -22.57 18.01
N ASN A 277 -23.37 -21.30 17.73
CA ASN A 277 -24.14 -20.42 18.64
C ASN A 277 -23.50 -20.31 20.04
N GLU A 278 -22.16 -20.32 20.12
CA GLU A 278 -21.41 -20.19 21.36
C GLU A 278 -21.04 -18.71 21.60
N MET A 279 -21.22 -18.25 22.86
CA MET A 279 -20.70 -16.97 23.33
C MET A 279 -19.26 -17.15 23.82
N PHE A 280 -18.40 -16.14 23.63
CA PHE A 280 -17.09 -16.16 24.25
C PHE A 280 -17.23 -15.91 25.75
N LYS A 281 -16.81 -16.89 26.55
CA LYS A 281 -16.81 -16.81 28.01
C LYS A 281 -15.36 -16.62 28.47
N ARG A 282 -15.13 -15.60 29.26
CA ARG A 282 -13.85 -15.35 29.91
C ARG A 282 -14.08 -15.23 31.40
N THR A 283 -13.33 -16.03 32.16
CA THR A 283 -13.25 -15.88 33.60
C THR A 283 -12.16 -14.91 33.93
N ILE A 284 -12.50 -13.79 34.56
CA ILE A 284 -11.56 -12.74 35.00
C ILE A 284 -11.57 -12.77 36.51
N GLN A 285 -10.39 -12.74 37.12
CA GLN A 285 -10.27 -12.53 38.56
C GLN A 285 -10.55 -11.04 38.83
N THR A 286 -11.65 -10.72 39.50
CA THR A 286 -12.05 -9.34 39.79
C THR A 286 -11.58 -8.84 41.16
N GLY A 287 -11.13 -9.75 42.02
CA GLY A 287 -10.62 -9.39 43.35
C GLY A 287 -10.37 -10.63 44.21
N PHE A 288 -10.26 -10.38 45.49
CA PHE A 288 -10.24 -11.42 46.54
C PHE A 288 -11.44 -11.17 47.45
N ASP A 289 -12.09 -12.24 47.89
CA ASP A 289 -13.12 -12.17 48.90
C ASP A 289 -12.56 -11.61 50.20
N GLU A 290 -13.18 -10.58 50.77
CA GLU A 290 -12.69 -9.88 51.93
C GLU A 290 -12.68 -10.76 53.21
N ASP A 291 -13.55 -11.77 53.27
CA ASP A 291 -13.69 -12.64 54.45
C ASP A 291 -12.83 -13.92 54.35
N THR A 292 -12.70 -14.49 53.15
CA THR A 292 -12.01 -15.78 52.93
C THR A 292 -10.63 -15.64 52.32
N GLY A 293 -10.31 -14.48 51.70
CA GLY A 293 -9.06 -14.27 50.97
C GLY A 293 -8.95 -15.09 49.66
N GLU A 294 -10.02 -15.76 49.26
CA GLU A 294 -10.03 -16.53 48.02
C GLU A 294 -10.25 -15.61 46.80
N PRO A 295 -9.64 -15.92 45.61
CA PRO A 295 -9.82 -15.14 44.43
C PRO A 295 -11.25 -15.23 43.90
N VAL A 296 -11.91 -14.07 43.71
CA VAL A 296 -13.26 -13.98 43.12
C VAL A 296 -13.11 -13.90 41.60
N PHE A 297 -13.87 -14.77 40.91
CA PHE A 297 -13.85 -14.82 39.45
C PHE A 297 -15.22 -14.41 38.90
N GLU A 298 -15.21 -13.50 37.95
CA GLU A 298 -16.37 -13.10 37.17
C GLU A 298 -16.25 -13.63 35.74
N THR A 299 -17.39 -14.15 35.20
CA THR A 299 -17.42 -14.62 33.82
C THR A 299 -18.02 -13.54 32.92
N GLU A 300 -17.16 -12.92 32.11
CA GLU A 300 -17.58 -11.97 31.08
C GLU A 300 -18.00 -12.75 29.82
N GLU A 301 -19.24 -12.54 29.37
CA GLU A 301 -19.74 -13.09 28.12
C GLU A 301 -19.66 -12.02 27.04
N GLN A 302 -18.99 -12.33 25.95
CA GLN A 302 -18.83 -11.43 24.80
C GLN A 302 -19.41 -12.06 23.54
N THR A 303 -20.25 -11.30 22.84
CA THR A 303 -20.78 -11.71 21.54
C THR A 303 -19.65 -11.81 20.51
N PRO A 304 -19.52 -12.93 19.79
CA PRO A 304 -18.50 -13.09 18.76
C PRO A 304 -18.80 -12.18 17.56
N VAL A 305 -17.93 -11.21 17.28
CA VAL A 305 -18.04 -10.29 16.15
C VAL A 305 -16.74 -10.32 15.35
N THR A 306 -16.84 -10.50 14.04
CA THR A 306 -15.70 -10.45 13.13
C THR A 306 -15.12 -9.04 13.05
N ILE A 307 -13.79 -8.96 12.86
CA ILE A 307 -13.09 -7.68 12.67
C ILE A 307 -12.80 -7.53 11.18
N PRO A 308 -13.24 -6.43 10.53
CA PRO A 308 -12.92 -6.15 9.13
C PRO A 308 -11.45 -5.78 8.95
N TYR A 309 -10.92 -6.01 7.75
CA TYR A 309 -9.69 -5.35 7.33
C TYR A 309 -9.89 -3.84 7.26
N ILE A 310 -8.83 -3.07 7.49
CA ILE A 310 -8.82 -1.62 7.26
C ILE A 310 -7.71 -1.30 6.26
N VAL A 311 -8.07 -0.58 5.21
CA VAL A 311 -7.10 -0.03 4.26
C VAL A 311 -7.10 1.48 4.39
N VAL A 312 -5.96 2.01 4.79
CA VAL A 312 -5.71 3.45 4.94
C VAL A 312 -5.04 3.95 3.68
N VAL A 313 -5.66 4.92 3.01
CA VAL A 313 -5.15 5.51 1.77
C VAL A 313 -4.77 6.97 2.02
N VAL A 314 -3.53 7.31 1.70
CA VAL A 314 -3.01 8.68 1.76
C VAL A 314 -2.58 9.08 0.36
N ASP A 315 -3.22 10.09 -0.22
CA ASP A 315 -2.95 10.51 -1.61
C ASP A 315 -1.67 11.35 -1.75
N GLU A 316 -1.36 12.21 -0.76
CA GLU A 316 -0.13 13.02 -0.82
C GLU A 316 0.60 13.04 0.54
N MET A 317 1.59 12.17 0.66
CA MET A 317 2.39 12.04 1.87
C MET A 317 3.29 13.28 2.11
N ALA A 318 3.72 13.98 1.06
CA ALA A 318 4.59 15.13 1.21
C ALA A 318 3.93 16.25 2.04
N ASP A 319 2.65 16.48 1.83
CA ASP A 319 1.92 17.51 2.58
C ASP A 319 1.80 17.15 4.07
N LEU A 320 1.71 15.85 4.39
CA LEU A 320 1.73 15.35 5.77
C LEU A 320 3.08 15.59 6.44
N MET A 321 4.15 15.22 5.74
CA MET A 321 5.52 15.35 6.26
C MET A 321 5.91 16.82 6.50
N MET A 322 5.33 17.75 5.74
CA MET A 322 5.57 19.20 5.93
C MET A 322 4.87 19.75 7.17
N VAL A 323 3.73 19.19 7.57
CA VAL A 323 2.93 19.70 8.70
C VAL A 323 3.40 19.13 10.04
N ALA A 324 3.63 17.83 10.13
CA ALA A 324 3.95 17.13 11.37
C ALA A 324 4.86 15.91 11.10
N GLY A 325 5.96 16.11 10.39
CA GLY A 325 6.81 15.04 9.87
C GLY A 325 7.24 14.02 10.91
N LYS A 326 7.67 14.45 12.11
CA LYS A 326 8.12 13.54 13.18
C LYS A 326 6.98 12.66 13.72
N GLU A 327 5.81 13.25 13.97
CA GLU A 327 4.65 12.51 14.48
C GLU A 327 4.13 11.52 13.44
N ILE A 328 4.03 11.96 12.19
CA ILE A 328 3.62 11.13 11.06
C ILE A 328 4.60 9.97 10.87
N GLU A 329 5.91 10.23 10.90
CA GLU A 329 6.93 9.19 10.75
C GLU A 329 6.86 8.17 11.89
N ALA A 330 6.64 8.61 13.13
CA ALA A 330 6.46 7.72 14.28
C ALA A 330 5.20 6.85 14.14
N CYS A 331 4.05 7.44 13.75
CA CYS A 331 2.82 6.70 13.48
C CYS A 331 3.02 5.66 12.37
N ILE A 332 3.61 6.06 11.24
CA ILE A 332 3.88 5.17 10.11
C ILE A 332 4.82 4.04 10.53
N GLN A 333 5.89 4.34 11.26
CA GLN A 333 6.84 3.35 11.75
C GLN A 333 6.14 2.31 12.65
N ARG A 334 5.33 2.75 13.59
CA ARG A 334 4.58 1.87 14.50
C ARG A 334 3.60 0.99 13.72
N LEU A 335 2.81 1.58 12.84
CA LEU A 335 1.87 0.85 11.99
C LEU A 335 2.59 -0.16 11.09
N ALA A 336 3.66 0.24 10.42
CA ALA A 336 4.38 -0.64 9.51
C ALA A 336 4.99 -1.86 10.21
N GLN A 337 5.37 -1.74 11.48
CA GLN A 337 5.91 -2.85 12.28
C GLN A 337 4.83 -3.84 12.73
N MET A 338 3.63 -3.38 13.05
CA MET A 338 2.64 -4.19 13.76
C MET A 338 1.30 -4.33 13.03
N ALA A 339 0.88 -3.39 12.19
CA ALA A 339 -0.48 -3.34 11.65
C ALA A 339 -0.88 -4.55 10.79
N ARG A 340 0.08 -5.20 10.12
CA ARG A 340 -0.17 -6.37 9.26
C ARG A 340 -0.94 -7.48 9.98
N ALA A 341 -0.53 -7.84 11.19
CA ALA A 341 -1.18 -8.92 11.93
C ALA A 341 -2.58 -8.54 12.41
N SER A 342 -2.83 -7.24 12.67
CA SER A 342 -4.14 -6.71 13.03
C SER A 342 -5.09 -6.47 11.85
N GLY A 343 -4.63 -6.73 10.61
CA GLY A 343 -5.42 -6.55 9.39
C GLY A 343 -5.56 -5.09 8.97
N ILE A 344 -4.59 -4.24 9.29
CA ILE A 344 -4.54 -2.84 8.89
C ILE A 344 -3.41 -2.65 7.88
N HIS A 345 -3.71 -2.06 6.75
CA HIS A 345 -2.78 -1.89 5.62
C HIS A 345 -2.78 -0.44 5.15
N LEU A 346 -1.60 0.06 4.74
CA LEU A 346 -1.44 1.42 4.26
C LEU A 346 -1.10 1.44 2.78
N ILE A 347 -1.74 2.33 2.04
CA ILE A 347 -1.37 2.75 0.69
C ILE A 347 -0.98 4.22 0.80
N MET A 348 0.32 4.49 0.70
CA MET A 348 0.90 5.83 0.83
C MET A 348 1.33 6.32 -0.53
N ALA A 349 0.84 7.46 -0.95
CA ALA A 349 1.20 8.02 -2.25
C ALA A 349 1.85 9.40 -2.13
N THR A 350 2.70 9.77 -3.10
CA THR A 350 3.30 11.10 -3.19
C THR A 350 3.62 11.48 -4.63
N GLN A 351 3.48 12.76 -4.94
CA GLN A 351 3.93 13.36 -6.19
C GLN A 351 5.34 13.97 -6.07
N ARG A 352 5.88 14.04 -4.84
CA ARG A 352 7.19 14.63 -4.53
C ARG A 352 8.16 13.55 -4.03
N PRO A 353 8.84 12.84 -4.93
CA PRO A 353 9.75 11.74 -4.56
C PRO A 353 11.10 12.24 -4.02
N SER A 354 11.09 13.23 -3.13
CA SER A 354 12.30 13.74 -2.49
C SER A 354 12.74 12.85 -1.32
N VAL A 355 14.01 12.96 -0.93
CA VAL A 355 14.57 12.19 0.20
C VAL A 355 13.93 12.60 1.53
N ASP A 356 13.48 13.85 1.64
CA ASP A 356 12.81 14.38 2.84
C ASP A 356 11.40 13.80 3.02
N VAL A 357 10.75 13.38 1.93
CA VAL A 357 9.44 12.74 1.93
C VAL A 357 9.58 11.22 2.03
N ILE A 358 10.42 10.64 1.17
CA ILE A 358 10.69 9.18 1.15
C ILE A 358 11.98 8.92 1.95
N THR A 359 11.88 9.05 3.27
CA THR A 359 13.01 8.89 4.19
C THR A 359 13.51 7.46 4.25
N GLY A 360 14.67 7.25 4.89
CA GLY A 360 15.21 5.92 5.16
C GLY A 360 14.25 5.04 5.96
N THR A 361 13.58 5.61 6.95
CA THR A 361 12.57 4.95 7.79
C THR A 361 11.37 4.50 6.95
N ILE A 362 10.84 5.37 6.08
CA ILE A 362 9.74 5.03 5.17
C ILE A 362 10.17 3.88 4.25
N LYS A 363 11.36 3.97 3.62
CA LYS A 363 11.88 2.93 2.72
C LYS A 363 12.05 1.57 3.39
N ALA A 364 12.48 1.54 4.64
CA ALA A 364 12.66 0.31 5.40
C ALA A 364 11.31 -0.38 5.72
N ASN A 365 10.27 0.43 5.94
CA ASN A 365 8.95 -0.04 6.33
C ASN A 365 7.99 -0.30 5.16
N PHE A 366 8.29 0.24 3.97
CA PHE A 366 7.54 0.02 2.73
C PHE A 366 8.41 -0.72 1.70
N PRO A 367 8.57 -2.04 1.84
CA PRO A 367 9.39 -2.81 0.91
C PRO A 367 8.71 -2.98 -0.45
N THR A 368 7.39 -2.88 -0.54
CA THR A 368 6.64 -2.92 -1.80
C THR A 368 6.42 -1.50 -2.29
N ARG A 369 6.86 -1.23 -3.52
CA ARG A 369 6.83 0.12 -4.09
C ARG A 369 6.38 0.11 -5.53
N ILE A 370 5.66 1.16 -5.90
CA ILE A 370 5.28 1.46 -7.28
C ILE A 370 5.84 2.84 -7.63
N SER A 371 6.57 2.91 -8.73
CA SER A 371 6.97 4.18 -9.32
C SER A 371 6.29 4.35 -10.67
N PHE A 372 5.49 5.37 -10.79
CA PHE A 372 5.07 5.92 -12.07
C PHE A 372 6.19 6.74 -12.67
N GLN A 373 5.94 7.34 -13.85
CA GLN A 373 6.91 8.21 -14.48
C GLN A 373 7.38 9.32 -13.54
N VAL A 374 8.69 9.55 -13.52
CA VAL A 374 9.37 10.63 -12.80
C VAL A 374 10.24 11.42 -13.74
N THR A 375 10.68 12.61 -13.32
CA THR A 375 11.44 13.51 -14.18
C THR A 375 12.94 13.21 -14.21
N SER A 376 13.46 12.54 -13.18
CA SER A 376 14.91 12.32 -13.07
C SER A 376 15.27 10.90 -12.64
N LYS A 377 16.49 10.47 -13.02
CA LYS A 377 17.13 9.24 -12.56
C LYS A 377 17.32 9.22 -11.02
N ILE A 378 17.43 10.40 -10.41
CA ILE A 378 17.59 10.56 -8.94
C ILE A 378 16.28 10.20 -8.27
N ASP A 379 15.16 10.68 -8.77
CA ASP A 379 13.82 10.36 -8.22
C ASP A 379 13.54 8.86 -8.32
N SER A 380 13.86 8.25 -9.47
CA SER A 380 13.71 6.79 -9.63
C SER A 380 14.52 6.03 -8.57
N ARG A 381 15.77 6.41 -8.33
CA ARG A 381 16.61 5.79 -7.29
C ARG A 381 16.09 6.07 -5.89
N THR A 382 15.51 7.23 -5.64
CA THR A 382 14.91 7.56 -4.34
C THR A 382 13.74 6.62 -4.03
N ILE A 383 12.91 6.30 -5.02
CA ILE A 383 11.75 5.42 -4.87
C ILE A 383 12.15 3.95 -4.87
N LEU A 384 12.84 3.51 -5.92
CA LEU A 384 13.07 2.08 -6.21
C LEU A 384 14.48 1.59 -5.84
N GLY A 385 15.43 2.49 -5.60
CA GLY A 385 16.85 2.15 -5.46
C GLY A 385 17.58 2.02 -6.80
N GLU A 386 16.85 2.00 -7.92
CA GLU A 386 17.38 1.84 -9.28
C GLU A 386 16.81 2.92 -10.20
N GLN A 387 17.52 3.21 -11.30
CA GLN A 387 17.02 4.07 -12.38
C GLN A 387 16.02 3.29 -13.28
N GLY A 388 15.23 4.01 -14.07
CA GLY A 388 14.34 3.44 -15.08
C GLY A 388 12.92 3.99 -15.04
N ALA A 389 12.46 4.57 -13.92
CA ALA A 389 11.14 5.19 -13.87
C ALA A 389 11.06 6.51 -14.68
N GLU A 390 12.20 7.15 -14.94
CA GLU A 390 12.31 8.31 -15.85
C GLU A 390 12.07 7.96 -17.32
N GLN A 391 12.16 6.67 -17.66
CA GLN A 391 11.97 6.14 -19.02
C GLN A 391 10.54 5.65 -19.28
N LEU A 392 9.66 5.72 -18.28
CA LEU A 392 8.26 5.34 -18.40
C LEU A 392 7.48 6.31 -19.29
N LEU A 393 6.38 5.83 -19.85
CA LEU A 393 5.59 6.56 -20.86
C LEU A 393 4.51 7.47 -20.23
N GLY A 394 4.33 7.42 -18.91
CA GLY A 394 3.19 8.06 -18.26
C GLY A 394 1.88 7.30 -18.47
N MET A 395 0.73 7.93 -18.20
CA MET A 395 -0.60 7.38 -18.45
C MET A 395 -0.83 5.99 -17.82
N GLY A 396 -0.31 5.76 -16.62
CA GLY A 396 -0.46 4.48 -15.91
C GLY A 396 0.68 3.49 -16.10
N ASP A 397 1.66 3.80 -16.94
CA ASP A 397 2.88 2.97 -17.06
C ASP A 397 3.72 3.09 -15.80
N MET A 398 4.05 1.96 -15.17
CA MET A 398 4.69 1.94 -13.85
C MET A 398 5.71 0.82 -13.70
N LEU A 399 6.62 1.02 -12.75
CA LEU A 399 7.54 0.00 -12.25
C LEU A 399 7.08 -0.47 -10.87
N TYR A 400 6.85 -1.75 -10.76
CA TYR A 400 6.42 -2.41 -9.54
C TYR A 400 7.57 -3.22 -8.93
N MET A 401 7.90 -2.94 -7.67
CA MET A 401 8.89 -3.66 -6.87
C MET A 401 8.18 -4.42 -5.75
N ALA A 402 8.12 -5.73 -5.87
CA ALA A 402 7.50 -6.59 -4.88
C ALA A 402 8.48 -6.90 -3.73
N GLY A 403 8.15 -6.48 -2.51
CA GLY A 403 8.87 -6.88 -1.29
C GLY A 403 10.38 -6.58 -1.28
N GLY A 404 10.81 -5.48 -1.90
CA GLY A 404 12.24 -5.12 -2.00
C GLY A 404 13.04 -5.98 -2.99
N GLY A 405 12.34 -6.73 -3.83
CA GLY A 405 12.91 -7.64 -4.81
C GLY A 405 12.97 -7.08 -6.23
N ARG A 406 12.58 -7.90 -7.18
CA ARG A 406 12.63 -7.58 -8.61
C ARG A 406 11.69 -6.44 -8.98
N ILE A 407 12.14 -5.60 -9.89
CA ILE A 407 11.32 -4.59 -10.53
C ILE A 407 10.71 -5.17 -11.81
N SER A 408 9.39 -5.08 -11.92
CA SER A 408 8.61 -5.46 -13.09
C SER A 408 7.90 -4.25 -13.66
N ARG A 409 7.85 -4.12 -14.99
CA ARG A 409 7.05 -3.09 -15.64
C ARG A 409 5.61 -3.59 -15.77
N ILE A 410 4.66 -2.73 -15.41
CA ILE A 410 3.24 -3.01 -15.47
C ILE A 410 2.55 -1.82 -16.14
N HIS A 411 1.58 -2.10 -16.99
CA HIS A 411 0.72 -1.09 -17.60
C HIS A 411 -0.59 -1.05 -16.82
N GLY A 412 -0.74 0.01 -15.99
CA GLY A 412 -1.87 0.19 -15.09
C GLY A 412 -3.19 0.34 -15.83
N PRO A 413 -4.30 -0.16 -15.25
CA PRO A 413 -5.59 -0.07 -15.88
C PRO A 413 -6.15 1.35 -15.75
N PHE A 414 -6.90 1.75 -16.75
CA PHE A 414 -7.63 3.00 -16.78
C PHE A 414 -9.07 2.79 -16.30
N VAL A 415 -9.57 3.76 -15.55
CA VAL A 415 -10.98 3.97 -15.21
C VAL A 415 -11.28 5.46 -15.39
N SER A 416 -12.42 5.81 -15.96
CA SER A 416 -12.82 7.20 -16.12
C SER A 416 -13.48 7.73 -14.85
N ASP A 417 -13.59 9.06 -14.72
CA ASP A 417 -14.25 9.70 -13.58
C ASP A 417 -15.75 9.40 -13.59
N GLU A 418 -16.37 9.28 -14.77
CA GLU A 418 -17.77 8.92 -14.95
C GLU A 418 -18.04 7.48 -14.43
N GLU A 419 -17.16 6.52 -14.76
CA GLU A 419 -17.27 5.14 -14.26
C GLU A 419 -17.15 5.10 -12.72
N VAL A 420 -16.23 5.87 -12.16
CA VAL A 420 -16.08 6.00 -10.70
C VAL A 420 -17.36 6.56 -10.08
N GLU A 421 -17.94 7.60 -10.67
CA GLU A 421 -19.18 8.21 -10.19
C GLU A 421 -20.38 7.25 -10.26
N GLU A 422 -20.53 6.50 -11.35
CA GLU A 422 -21.57 5.48 -11.50
C GLU A 422 -21.47 4.39 -10.43
N ILE A 423 -20.24 3.91 -10.14
CA ILE A 423 -20.01 2.92 -9.10
C ILE A 423 -20.33 3.49 -7.72
N VAL A 424 -19.92 4.71 -7.42
CA VAL A 424 -20.21 5.39 -6.16
C VAL A 424 -21.72 5.58 -6.00
N ASN A 425 -22.43 5.97 -7.05
CA ASN A 425 -23.89 6.12 -7.04
C ASN A 425 -24.59 4.79 -6.82
N HIS A 426 -24.10 3.71 -7.44
CA HIS A 426 -24.60 2.36 -7.19
C HIS A 426 -24.43 1.97 -5.71
N LEU A 427 -23.26 2.20 -5.11
CA LEU A 427 -23.02 1.90 -3.71
C LEU A 427 -23.87 2.76 -2.77
N LYS A 428 -24.08 4.04 -3.09
CA LYS A 428 -24.97 4.94 -2.31
C LYS A 428 -26.45 4.50 -2.32
N SER A 429 -26.88 3.72 -3.32
CA SER A 429 -28.26 3.21 -3.38
C SER A 429 -28.61 2.24 -2.25
N TYR A 430 -27.60 1.64 -1.59
CA TYR A 430 -27.76 0.79 -0.41
C TYR A 430 -27.94 1.57 0.92
N GLY A 431 -27.86 2.89 0.88
CA GLY A 431 -28.06 3.77 2.03
C GLY A 431 -26.82 4.62 2.35
N PRO A 432 -26.94 5.52 3.35
CA PRO A 432 -25.83 6.36 3.77
C PRO A 432 -24.74 5.52 4.44
N PRO A 433 -23.45 5.87 4.27
CA PRO A 433 -22.36 5.16 4.90
C PRO A 433 -22.42 5.32 6.42
N THR A 434 -22.17 4.23 7.14
CA THR A 434 -22.05 4.24 8.60
C THR A 434 -20.63 4.63 8.96
N TYR A 435 -20.41 5.91 9.26
CA TYR A 435 -19.11 6.39 9.70
C TYR A 435 -18.81 5.98 11.15
N MET A 436 -17.56 5.64 11.41
CA MET A 436 -17.09 5.47 12.79
C MET A 436 -16.74 6.85 13.37
N SER A 437 -17.39 7.19 14.48
CA SER A 437 -17.02 8.38 15.27
C SER A 437 -15.58 8.23 15.81
N GLY A 438 -14.89 9.35 15.99
CA GLY A 438 -13.53 9.36 16.53
C GLY A 438 -12.39 9.35 15.49
N VAL A 439 -12.60 8.84 14.26
CA VAL A 439 -11.57 8.91 13.20
C VAL A 439 -11.23 10.36 12.82
N VAL A 440 -12.23 11.23 12.84
CA VAL A 440 -12.10 12.67 12.47
C VAL A 440 -11.87 13.56 13.68
N GLU A 441 -12.40 13.17 14.83
CA GLU A 441 -12.35 13.90 16.10
C GLU A 441 -11.09 13.57 16.91
N GLY A 442 -10.48 12.44 16.63
CA GLY A 442 -9.33 11.91 17.35
C GLY A 442 -9.71 10.96 18.48
N PRO A 443 -8.73 10.31 19.09
CA PRO A 443 -8.92 9.57 20.32
C PRO A 443 -9.24 10.53 21.48
N ASP A 444 -9.96 10.03 22.48
CA ASP A 444 -10.19 10.77 23.73
C ASP A 444 -8.84 11.13 24.39
N GLU A 445 -8.76 12.23 25.15
CA GLU A 445 -7.52 12.76 25.74
C GLU A 445 -6.70 11.71 26.49
N ASP A 446 -7.34 10.80 27.24
CA ASP A 446 -6.66 9.70 27.95
C ASP A 446 -6.06 8.69 26.98
N ARG A 447 -6.74 8.38 25.88
CA ARG A 447 -6.23 7.50 24.83
C ARG A 447 -5.15 8.17 23.98
N GLU A 448 -5.23 9.45 23.77
CA GLU A 448 -4.19 10.21 23.05
C GLU A 448 -2.88 10.18 23.82
N ALA A 449 -2.91 10.38 25.14
CA ALA A 449 -1.74 10.29 26.01
C ALA A 449 -1.10 8.87 25.97
N ASP A 450 -1.93 7.82 26.00
CA ASP A 450 -1.45 6.44 25.87
C ASP A 450 -0.81 6.19 24.49
N ILE A 451 -1.39 6.73 23.42
CA ILE A 451 -0.87 6.60 22.06
C ILE A 451 0.44 7.37 21.92
N ASP A 452 0.52 8.59 22.41
CA ASP A 452 1.74 9.41 22.38
C ASP A 452 2.88 8.74 23.17
N ALA A 453 2.57 8.10 24.29
CA ALA A 453 3.54 7.28 25.03
C ALA A 453 4.04 6.08 24.22
N VAL A 454 3.14 5.38 23.50
CA VAL A 454 3.50 4.25 22.62
C VAL A 454 4.34 4.72 21.43
N LEU A 455 4.10 5.92 20.93
CA LEU A 455 4.83 6.52 19.80
C LEU A 455 6.16 7.15 20.24
N GLY A 456 6.39 7.33 21.54
CA GLY A 456 7.57 8.02 22.05
C GLY A 456 7.56 9.54 21.76
N ILE A 457 6.38 10.13 21.54
CA ILE A 457 6.20 11.54 21.17
C ILE A 457 6.01 12.40 22.44
N GLY A 458 6.08 11.84 23.62
CA GLY A 458 5.81 12.52 24.90
C GLY A 458 7.05 12.77 25.80
N GLY A 459 8.25 12.73 25.27
CA GLY A 459 9.46 12.83 26.10
C GLY A 459 10.34 14.03 25.76
N ASP A 460 10.58 14.86 26.70
CA ASP A 460 11.69 15.75 27.05
C ASP A 460 11.50 17.27 27.04
N GLY A 461 10.49 17.85 26.41
CA GLY A 461 10.38 19.32 26.44
C GLY A 461 9.08 19.83 27.05
N ALA A 462 7.98 19.12 26.84
CA ALA A 462 6.66 19.51 27.35
C ALA A 462 6.41 19.02 28.78
N ASP A 463 6.97 17.87 29.16
CA ASP A 463 6.84 17.34 30.52
C ASP A 463 7.70 18.13 31.51
N ASP A 464 8.88 18.65 31.12
CA ASP A 464 9.71 19.52 31.98
C ASP A 464 9.04 20.85 32.25
N THR A 465 8.44 21.50 31.23
CA THR A 465 7.69 22.76 31.42
C THR A 465 6.42 22.55 32.25
N LEU A 466 5.75 21.41 32.06
CA LEU A 466 4.54 21.06 32.81
C LEU A 466 4.87 20.66 34.26
N TYR A 467 6.01 19.99 34.44
CA TYR A 467 6.56 19.68 35.76
C TYR A 467 6.93 20.94 36.51
N ASP A 468 7.62 21.90 35.90
CA ASP A 468 7.97 23.18 36.51
C ASP A 468 6.70 23.99 36.88
N GLN A 469 5.66 23.97 36.05
CA GLN A 469 4.38 24.57 36.37
C GLN A 469 3.69 23.85 37.55
N ALA A 470 3.75 22.52 37.59
CA ALA A 470 3.20 21.74 38.71
C ALA A 470 3.93 22.04 40.02
N VAL A 471 5.25 22.11 39.97
CA VAL A 471 6.07 22.50 41.14
C VAL A 471 5.76 23.93 41.60
N ALA A 472 5.62 24.88 40.67
CA ALA A 472 5.28 26.27 41.00
C ALA A 472 3.88 26.38 41.66
N VAL A 473 2.90 25.61 41.16
CA VAL A 473 1.55 25.55 41.74
C VAL A 473 1.58 24.96 43.15
N VAL A 474 2.34 23.84 43.34
CA VAL A 474 2.45 23.19 44.64
C VAL A 474 3.19 24.07 45.64
N ALA A 475 4.27 24.72 45.22
CA ALA A 475 5.02 25.65 46.06
C ALA A 475 4.17 26.85 46.52
N LYS A 476 3.41 27.42 45.59
CA LYS A 476 2.55 28.59 45.85
C LYS A 476 1.33 28.25 46.70
N ASP A 477 0.57 27.22 46.32
CA ASP A 477 -0.73 26.92 46.94
C ASP A 477 -0.61 26.00 48.18
N ARG A 478 0.60 25.51 48.51
CA ARG A 478 0.90 24.59 49.61
C ARG A 478 -0.03 23.39 49.71
N LYS A 479 -0.44 22.87 48.53
CA LYS A 479 -1.31 21.71 48.41
C LYS A 479 -0.79 20.81 47.30
N CYS A 480 -0.56 19.51 47.63
CA CYS A 480 -0.18 18.50 46.66
C CYS A 480 -1.10 17.29 46.78
N SER A 481 -1.94 17.09 45.77
CA SER A 481 -2.68 15.85 45.51
C SER A 481 -2.93 15.70 44.02
N THR A 482 -3.05 14.46 43.56
CA THR A 482 -3.31 14.16 42.13
C THR A 482 -4.51 14.93 41.59
N SER A 483 -5.66 14.90 42.33
CA SER A 483 -6.87 15.61 41.94
C SER A 483 -6.74 17.15 41.98
N TYR A 484 -5.82 17.68 42.81
CA TYR A 484 -5.57 19.11 42.88
C TYR A 484 -4.78 19.59 41.66
N ILE A 485 -3.71 18.88 41.30
CA ILE A 485 -2.89 19.19 40.15
C ILE A 485 -3.67 19.00 38.85
N GLN A 486 -4.46 17.93 38.76
CA GLN A 486 -5.36 17.69 37.64
C GLN A 486 -6.27 18.92 37.36
N ARG A 487 -6.92 19.44 38.38
CA ARG A 487 -7.83 20.59 38.23
C ARG A 487 -7.12 21.90 37.94
N LYS A 488 -5.94 22.12 38.54
CA LYS A 488 -5.20 23.38 38.38
C LYS A 488 -4.51 23.51 37.04
N LEU A 489 -4.00 22.42 36.51
CA LEU A 489 -3.30 22.38 35.21
C LEU A 489 -4.18 21.94 34.06
N GLY A 490 -5.43 21.48 34.32
CA GLY A 490 -6.37 21.04 33.30
C GLY A 490 -5.89 19.76 32.57
N ILE A 491 -5.19 18.87 33.28
CA ILE A 491 -4.56 17.66 32.71
C ILE A 491 -5.29 16.38 33.15
N GLY A 492 -5.10 15.26 32.42
CA GLY A 492 -5.67 13.97 32.79
C GLY A 492 -5.11 13.42 34.11
N TYR A 493 -5.90 12.55 34.78
CA TYR A 493 -5.55 11.98 36.09
C TYR A 493 -4.20 11.24 36.09
N ASN A 494 -3.92 10.42 35.06
CA ASN A 494 -2.68 9.66 34.95
C ASN A 494 -1.45 10.58 34.82
N LYS A 495 -1.58 11.68 34.09
CA LYS A 495 -0.52 12.67 33.94
C LYS A 495 -0.27 13.44 35.22
N ALA A 496 -1.33 13.79 35.94
CA ALA A 496 -1.23 14.41 37.27
C ALA A 496 -0.61 13.45 38.30
N ALA A 497 -0.95 12.16 38.25
CA ALA A 497 -0.37 11.15 39.13
C ALA A 497 1.14 11.01 38.90
N LYS A 498 1.58 10.92 37.62
CA LYS A 498 2.99 10.82 37.23
C LYS A 498 3.79 12.05 37.67
N LEU A 499 3.24 13.26 37.53
CA LEU A 499 3.90 14.48 38.02
C LEU A 499 4.03 14.50 39.54
N VAL A 500 3.04 13.99 40.28
CA VAL A 500 3.12 13.88 41.75
C VAL A 500 4.15 12.83 42.17
N GLU A 501 4.26 11.69 41.51
CA GLU A 501 5.29 10.68 41.74
C GLU A 501 6.69 11.25 41.45
N GLN A 502 6.84 11.97 40.35
CA GLN A 502 8.12 12.63 40.00
C GLN A 502 8.52 13.70 41.02
N MET A 503 7.57 14.50 41.54
CA MET A 503 7.83 15.45 42.65
C MET A 503 8.20 14.73 43.94
N GLU A 504 7.68 13.53 44.18
CA GLU A 504 8.05 12.71 45.34
C GLU A 504 9.48 12.13 45.19
N GLU A 505 9.83 11.66 43.99
CA GLU A 505 11.19 11.16 43.68
C GLU A 505 12.25 12.26 43.72
N GLN A 506 11.93 13.45 43.27
CA GLN A 506 12.84 14.60 43.28
C GLN A 506 12.87 15.34 44.62
N GLY A 507 12.10 14.89 45.63
CA GLY A 507 12.11 15.47 46.97
C GLY A 507 11.42 16.83 47.08
N VAL A 508 10.54 17.17 46.14
CA VAL A 508 9.69 18.37 46.19
C VAL A 508 8.58 18.21 47.22
N VAL A 509 8.05 16.96 47.34
CA VAL A 509 7.04 16.60 48.35
C VAL A 509 7.41 15.29 49.05
N THR A 510 6.88 15.07 50.26
CA THR A 510 7.04 13.80 50.97
C THR A 510 6.13 12.71 50.41
N ARG A 511 6.45 11.45 50.76
CA ARG A 511 5.52 10.34 50.55
C ARG A 511 4.17 10.60 51.23
N ALA A 512 3.11 10.09 50.62
CA ALA A 512 1.77 10.20 51.19
C ALA A 512 1.73 9.51 52.57
N ASN A 513 1.19 10.19 53.58
CA ASN A 513 0.93 9.60 54.89
C ASN A 513 -0.34 8.71 54.84
N HIS A 514 -0.70 8.07 55.95
CA HIS A 514 -1.83 7.12 56.07
C HIS A 514 -3.20 7.74 55.65
N VAL A 515 -3.29 9.08 55.49
CA VAL A 515 -4.47 9.81 55.11
C VAL A 515 -4.32 10.37 53.68
N GLY A 516 -3.28 10.00 52.94
CA GLY A 516 -3.03 10.47 51.58
C GLY A 516 -2.50 11.92 51.45
N LYS A 517 -2.13 12.55 52.59
CA LYS A 517 -1.53 13.89 52.61
C LYS A 517 -0.03 13.84 52.41
N ARG A 518 0.49 14.78 51.57
CA ARG A 518 1.93 14.98 51.33
C ARG A 518 2.34 16.36 51.90
N GLU A 519 3.51 16.43 52.48
CA GLU A 519 4.13 17.66 52.94
C GLU A 519 5.03 18.23 51.85
N ILE A 520 5.06 19.56 51.72
CA ILE A 520 5.82 20.24 50.67
C ILE A 520 7.17 20.68 51.27
N LEU A 521 8.25 20.22 50.62
CA LEU A 521 9.63 20.40 51.09
C LEU A 521 10.36 21.60 50.48
N VAL A 522 9.78 22.20 49.42
CA VAL A 522 10.37 23.37 48.76
C VAL A 522 9.88 24.68 49.38
N GLU A 523 10.77 25.69 49.46
CA GLU A 523 10.49 27.02 49.97
C GLU A 523 9.68 27.83 48.91
N GLU A 524 8.90 28.78 49.39
CA GLU A 524 8.14 29.75 48.59
C GLU A 524 9.14 30.62 47.81
N ARG A 525 9.12 30.55 46.48
CA ARG A 525 9.84 31.47 45.60
C ARG A 525 8.92 32.54 45.06
#